data_5b998447498ef85abe280a51460c6263
#
_entry.id   5b998447498ef85abe280a51460c6263
#
_cell.length_a   1.000
_cell.length_b   1.000
_cell.length_c   1.000
_cell.angle_alpha   90.00
_cell.angle_beta   90.00
_cell.angle_gamma   90.00
#
_symmetry.space_group_name_H-M   'P 1'
#
loop_
_entity.id
_entity.type
_entity.pdbx_description
1 polymer ?
#
loop_
_entity_poly.entity_id
_entity_poly.type
_entity_poly.pdbx_seq_one_letter_code
_entity_poly.pdbx_strand_id
1 'polypeptide(L)' 'MNEKLTISVPEAARRLGISKPSAYALARRADFPAFHIGERIVVYAAGLEEWVKSQAEHKKEVSA' A
#
# COMPACT_ATOMS: atom_id res chain seq x y z
N MET A 1 22.15 5.18 -0.09
CA MET A 1 21.39 4.74 -0.38
C MET A 1 20.28 5.33 -0.57
N ASN A 2 19.61 5.28 -1.16
CA ASN A 2 18.58 5.90 -1.47
C ASN A 2 17.41 5.31 -1.17
N GLU A 3 16.98 5.23 0.00
CA GLU A 3 15.77 4.72 0.23
C GLU A 3 14.76 5.70 -0.07
N LYS A 4 13.82 5.50 -0.86
CA LYS A 4 12.78 6.41 -1.17
C LYS A 4 11.75 6.40 -0.09
N LEU A 5 11.28 7.58 0.29
CA LEU A 5 10.25 7.66 1.32
C LEU A 5 8.90 7.26 0.74
N THR A 6 8.71 7.45 -0.56
CA THR A 6 7.45 7.07 -1.17
C THR A 6 7.72 6.24 -2.41
N ILE A 7 6.74 5.48 -2.81
CA ILE A 7 6.85 4.65 -4.01
C ILE A 7 5.58 4.86 -4.81
N SER A 8 5.59 4.47 -6.06
CA SER A 8 4.43 4.63 -6.92
C SER A 8 3.43 3.54 -6.61
N VAL A 9 2.19 3.72 -7.06
CA VAL A 9 1.17 2.69 -6.87
C VAL A 9 1.56 1.40 -7.60
N PRO A 10 2.07 1.46 -8.85
CA PRO A 10 2.51 0.22 -9.48
C PRO A 10 3.64 -0.49 -8.72
N GLU A 11 4.53 0.28 -8.12
CA GLU A 11 5.58 -0.34 -7.34
C GLU A 11 4.99 -0.99 -6.08
N ALA A 12 4.00 -0.35 -5.47
CA ALA A 12 3.35 -0.92 -4.30
C ALA A 12 2.65 -2.21 -4.70
N ALA A 13 2.03 -2.24 -5.90
CA ALA A 13 1.37 -3.44 -6.39
C ALA A 13 2.38 -4.57 -6.50
N ARG A 14 3.57 -4.27 -7.02
CA ARG A 14 4.55 -5.28 -7.16
C ARG A 14 5.00 -5.79 -5.80
N ARG A 15 5.20 -4.93 -4.84
CA ARG A 15 5.63 -5.35 -3.52
C ARG A 15 4.57 -6.15 -2.80
N LEU A 16 3.30 -5.83 -3.06
CA LEU A 16 2.22 -6.57 -2.43
C LEU A 16 1.85 -7.83 -3.18
N GLY A 17 2.34 -7.97 -4.41
CA GLY A 17 2.01 -9.14 -5.19
C GLY A 17 0.60 -9.11 -5.74
N ILE A 18 0.06 -7.94 -6.04
CA ILE A 18 -1.29 -7.83 -6.54
C ILE A 18 -1.28 -7.05 -7.85
N SER A 19 -2.41 -7.05 -8.54
CA SER A 19 -2.48 -6.37 -9.81
C SER A 19 -2.51 -4.87 -9.61
N LYS A 20 -2.19 -4.11 -10.64
CA LYS A 20 -2.21 -2.68 -10.54
C LYS A 20 -3.60 -2.15 -10.25
N PRO A 21 -4.66 -2.63 -10.92
CA PRO A 21 -5.98 -2.14 -10.58
C PRO A 21 -6.33 -2.35 -9.11
N SER A 22 -5.89 -3.47 -8.55
CA SER A 22 -6.16 -3.74 -7.15
C SER A 22 -5.42 -2.74 -6.27
N ALA A 23 -4.20 -2.40 -6.66
CA ALA A 23 -3.41 -1.45 -5.88
C ALA A 23 -4.04 -0.06 -5.95
N TYR A 24 -4.57 0.33 -7.12
CA TYR A 24 -5.22 1.63 -7.22
C TYR A 24 -6.50 1.65 -6.40
N ALA A 25 -7.19 0.52 -6.31
CA ALA A 25 -8.37 0.46 -5.48
C ALA A 25 -7.99 0.64 -4.01
N LEU A 26 -6.88 0.02 -3.61
CA LEU A 26 -6.42 0.20 -2.24
C LEU A 26 -6.02 1.64 -1.99
N ALA A 27 -5.46 2.31 -2.98
CA ALA A 27 -5.00 3.67 -2.77
C ALA A 27 -6.14 4.62 -2.50
N ARG A 28 -7.40 4.18 -2.81
CA ARG A 28 -8.51 5.05 -2.53
C ARG A 28 -9.06 4.84 -1.14
N ARG A 29 -8.58 3.87 -0.42
CA ARG A 29 -9.11 3.60 0.90
C ARG A 29 -8.49 4.59 1.88
N ALA A 30 -9.26 5.00 2.85
CA ALA A 30 -8.78 5.96 3.82
C ALA A 30 -7.72 5.37 4.72
N ASP A 31 -7.74 4.06 4.91
CA ASP A 31 -6.77 3.46 5.81
C ASP A 31 -5.47 3.07 5.14
N PHE A 32 -5.34 3.25 3.83
CA PHE A 32 -4.15 2.85 3.13
C PHE A 32 -3.18 4.03 3.11
N PRO A 33 -1.89 3.81 3.26
CA PRO A 33 -0.93 4.90 3.34
C PRO A 33 -0.57 5.50 1.97
N ALA A 34 -1.58 5.97 1.25
CA ALA A 34 -1.38 6.61 -0.04
C ALA A 34 -1.86 8.05 0.07
N PHE A 35 -1.23 8.92 -0.65
CA PHE A 35 -1.63 10.32 -0.63
C PHE A 35 -1.16 10.97 -1.92
N HIS A 36 -1.56 12.19 -2.13
CA HIS A 36 -1.20 12.87 -3.36
C HIS A 36 -0.06 13.84 -3.12
N ILE A 37 0.82 13.91 -4.07
CA ILE A 37 1.83 14.94 -4.09
C ILE A 37 1.64 15.56 -5.46
N GLY A 38 1.07 16.75 -5.52
CA GLY A 38 0.73 17.35 -6.79
C GLY A 38 -0.35 16.52 -7.42
N GLU A 39 -0.13 16.07 -8.63
CA GLU A 39 -1.12 15.26 -9.27
C GLU A 39 -0.79 13.79 -9.20
N ARG A 40 0.24 13.41 -8.50
CA ARG A 40 0.59 12.01 -8.47
C ARG A 40 0.15 11.38 -7.17
N ILE A 41 -0.22 10.14 -7.24
CA ILE A 41 -0.57 9.38 -6.06
C ILE A 41 0.65 8.59 -5.68
N VAL A 42 1.08 8.71 -4.45
CA VAL A 42 2.26 7.98 -3.98
C VAL A 42 1.90 7.21 -2.72
N VAL A 43 2.67 6.22 -2.39
CA VAL A 43 2.45 5.38 -1.23
C VAL A 43 3.62 5.56 -0.29
N TYR A 44 3.34 5.80 0.98
CA TYR A 44 4.39 5.97 1.99
C TYR A 44 4.99 4.59 2.22
N ALA A 45 6.23 4.42 1.83
CA ALA A 45 6.84 3.09 1.85
C ALA A 45 6.86 2.44 3.23
N ALA A 46 7.25 3.19 4.25
CA ALA A 46 7.29 2.63 5.59
C ALA A 46 5.87 2.32 6.08
N GLY A 47 4.93 3.16 5.70
CA GLY A 47 3.54 2.92 6.08
C GLY A 47 2.95 1.70 5.43
N LEU A 48 3.45 1.36 4.24
CA LEU A 48 2.95 0.20 3.54
C LEU A 48 3.23 -1.07 4.35
N GLU A 49 4.41 -1.18 4.90
CA GLU A 49 4.72 -2.35 5.70
C GLU A 49 3.87 -2.41 6.95
N GLU A 50 3.65 -1.27 7.58
CA GLU A 50 2.81 -1.24 8.78
C GLU A 50 1.38 -1.60 8.43
N TRP A 51 0.90 -1.11 7.28
CA TRP A 51 -0.46 -1.40 6.87
C TRP A 51 -0.64 -2.90 6.63
N VAL A 52 0.32 -3.53 5.97
CA VAL A 52 0.24 -4.96 5.71
C VAL A 52 0.23 -5.73 7.03
N LYS A 53 1.08 -5.34 7.96
CA LYS A 53 1.13 -6.00 9.22
C LYS A 53 -0.19 -5.84 9.95
N SER A 54 -0.75 -4.66 9.89
CA SER A 54 -2.02 -4.40 10.55
C SER A 54 -3.13 -5.25 9.93
N GLN A 55 -3.14 -5.39 8.62
CA GLN A 55 -4.17 -6.20 7.97
C GLN A 55 -4.03 -7.67 8.40
N ALA A 56 -2.83 -8.14 8.49
CA ALA A 56 -2.62 -9.52 8.87
C ALA A 56 -3.04 -9.76 10.32
N GLU A 57 -2.82 -8.78 11.17
CA GLU A 57 -3.17 -8.95 12.55
C GLU A 57 -4.65 -8.79 12.81
N HIS A 58 -5.34 -8.06 11.95
CA HIS A 58 -6.74 -7.88 12.18
C HIS A 58 -7.61 -8.85 11.41
N LYS A 59 -7.05 -9.83 10.69
CA LYS A 59 -7.88 -10.67 9.95
C LYS A 59 -8.58 -11.48 10.91
N LYS A 60 -9.84 -11.68 10.77
CA LYS A 60 -10.60 -12.39 11.61
C LYS A 60 -10.28 -13.72 11.64
N GLU A 61 -10.41 -14.61 11.06
CA GLU A 61 -10.10 -15.84 11.11
C GLU A 61 -10.00 -16.40 9.98
N VAL A 62 -9.25 -17.20 9.75
CA VAL A 62 -9.11 -17.70 8.57
C VAL A 62 -9.64 -18.84 8.46
N SER A 63 -10.47 -19.06 8.26
CA SER A 63 -11.10 -20.18 8.11
C SER A 63 -10.36 -21.02 7.50
N ALA A 64 -9.72 -21.58 7.75
CA ALA A 64 -9.03 -22.44 7.15
C ALA A 64 -9.48 -23.38 6.64
#